data_7568f35350c93e3c808f6de12de6ac90
#
_entry.id   7568f35350c93e3c808f6de12de6ac90
#
_cell.length_a   1.000
_cell.length_b   1.000
_cell.length_c   1.000
_cell.angle_alpha   90.00
_cell.angle_beta   90.00
_cell.angle_gamma   90.00
#
_symmetry.space_group_name_H-M   'P 1'
#
loop_
_entity.id
_entity.type
_entity.pdbx_description
1 polymer ?
#
loop_
_entity_poly.entity_id
_entity_poly.type
_entity_poly.pdbx_seq_one_letter_code
_entity_poly.pdbx_strand_id
1 'polypeptide(L)'
;MTTCRLFARFCRHMARLTFIDTSQDGITRRLVRGKWAYFTPGGERITCRDEIDRLNRIALPPAYRDCWFSPRPDAHLLAFGFDARGRKQYRYHPDWRDESEARKFELCAPFGCALPRLRARVADDIEGRGLPRERAIASVVSLLDTGAIRVGNEAYAKANKSFGATTLRTRHARLERGRLQLKFRGKSGKLHVIDCDSPGLIRCVRRMQDLPGQHLFQYLDDDGEPVPVTSGDVNAYLRETMGEDFTARNFRTWTASALAFGLLLEEPRPSLGAVLDTVSQHLGNTPAIARKSYIHPAVLAAARRDDTAPPLPAGLPRRGKWLGRVERGLLVFLGN
;
A
#
# COMPACT_ATOMS: atom_id res chain seq x y z
N MET A 1 -15.76 22.15 -13.05
CA MET A 1 -17.03 21.42 -13.26
C MET A 1 -16.87 19.98 -13.77
N THR A 2 -15.67 19.48 -14.02
CA THR A 2 -15.39 18.14 -14.58
C THR A 2 -15.35 17.03 -13.52
N THR A 3 -15.01 17.35 -12.28
CA THR A 3 -14.87 16.41 -11.16
C THR A 3 -16.18 15.77 -10.72
N CYS A 4 -17.31 16.48 -10.87
CA CYS A 4 -18.62 16.01 -10.44
C CYS A 4 -19.21 14.89 -11.33
N ARG A 5 -18.84 14.85 -12.62
CA ARG A 5 -19.33 13.82 -13.55
C ARG A 5 -18.63 12.48 -13.41
N LEU A 6 -17.36 12.46 -13.02
CA LEU A 6 -16.61 11.23 -12.74
C LEU A 6 -17.11 10.57 -11.45
N PHE A 7 -17.38 11.35 -10.41
CA PHE A 7 -17.94 10.85 -9.15
C PHE A 7 -19.33 10.21 -9.34
N ALA A 8 -20.19 10.81 -10.19
CA ALA A 8 -21.52 10.27 -10.49
C ALA A 8 -21.48 8.97 -11.33
N ARG A 9 -20.44 8.76 -12.13
CA ARG A 9 -20.25 7.52 -12.90
C ARG A 9 -19.71 6.40 -12.01
N PHE A 10 -18.88 6.75 -11.04
CA PHE A 10 -18.31 5.85 -10.02
C PHE A 10 -19.42 5.33 -9.08
N CYS A 11 -20.27 6.18 -8.53
CA CYS A 11 -21.40 5.75 -7.68
C CYS A 11 -22.37 4.81 -8.40
N ARG A 12 -22.53 4.91 -9.72
CA ARG A 12 -23.42 4.01 -10.48
C ARG A 12 -22.86 2.61 -10.67
N HIS A 13 -21.53 2.40 -10.64
CA HIS A 13 -20.91 1.08 -10.77
C HIS A 13 -20.77 0.36 -9.43
N MET A 14 -20.49 1.10 -8.34
CA MET A 14 -20.47 0.57 -6.97
C MET A 14 -21.81 0.01 -6.48
N ALA A 15 -22.92 0.36 -7.13
CA ALA A 15 -24.27 -0.13 -6.82
C ALA A 15 -24.46 -1.66 -7.09
N ARG A 16 -23.44 -2.36 -7.63
CA ARG A 16 -23.53 -3.78 -7.99
C ARG A 16 -22.94 -4.75 -6.98
N LEU A 17 -21.98 -4.34 -6.14
CA LEU A 17 -21.32 -5.24 -5.21
C LEU A 17 -21.72 -4.95 -3.76
N THR A 18 -22.05 -6.01 -3.03
CA THR A 18 -22.37 -5.91 -1.60
C THR A 18 -21.09 -6.06 -0.78
N PHE A 19 -20.83 -5.11 0.12
CA PHE A 19 -19.81 -5.26 1.15
C PHE A 19 -20.23 -6.28 2.19
N ILE A 20 -19.40 -7.29 2.44
CA ILE A 20 -19.67 -8.36 3.40
C ILE A 20 -18.70 -8.25 4.56
N ASP A 21 -19.22 -8.32 5.77
CA ASP A 21 -18.43 -8.54 6.98
C ASP A 21 -18.13 -10.04 7.12
N THR A 22 -16.85 -10.38 7.19
CA THR A 22 -16.37 -11.77 7.33
C THR A 22 -16.48 -12.31 8.76
N SER A 23 -16.97 -11.52 9.70
CA SER A 23 -17.36 -12.00 11.05
C SER A 23 -18.70 -12.74 11.01
N GLN A 24 -19.51 -12.54 9.97
CA GLN A 24 -20.76 -13.27 9.76
C GLN A 24 -20.49 -14.68 9.24
N ASP A 25 -21.34 -15.60 9.63
CA ASP A 25 -21.27 -16.98 9.18
C ASP A 25 -21.46 -17.09 7.67
N GLY A 26 -20.61 -17.88 7.03
CA GLY A 26 -20.62 -18.12 5.59
C GLY A 26 -20.73 -19.60 5.25
N ILE A 27 -20.77 -19.87 3.95
CA ILE A 27 -20.71 -21.24 3.44
C ILE A 27 -19.33 -21.81 3.74
N THR A 28 -19.29 -23.05 4.23
CA THR A 28 -18.04 -23.78 4.53
C THR A 28 -17.84 -24.94 3.57
N ARG A 29 -16.58 -25.38 3.42
CA ARG A 29 -16.20 -26.51 2.57
C ARG A 29 -15.56 -27.61 3.43
N ARG A 30 -16.05 -28.85 3.33
CA ARG A 30 -15.54 -30.00 4.08
C ARG A 30 -15.33 -31.19 3.15
N LEU A 31 -14.39 -32.05 3.49
CA LEU A 31 -14.14 -33.30 2.78
C LEU A 31 -15.10 -34.38 3.30
N VAL A 32 -15.96 -34.94 2.43
CA VAL A 32 -16.93 -35.98 2.75
C VAL A 32 -16.69 -37.17 1.82
N ARG A 33 -16.32 -38.32 2.35
CA ARG A 33 -16.02 -39.55 1.58
C ARG A 33 -15.05 -39.28 0.39
N GLY A 34 -13.99 -38.50 0.64
CA GLY A 34 -12.96 -38.16 -0.36
C GLY A 34 -13.36 -37.10 -1.39
N LYS A 35 -14.54 -36.50 -1.30
CA LYS A 35 -15.02 -35.43 -2.18
C LYS A 35 -15.35 -34.16 -1.40
N TRP A 36 -15.10 -33.02 -1.99
CA TRP A 36 -15.46 -31.74 -1.39
C TRP A 36 -16.96 -31.52 -1.43
N ALA A 37 -17.53 -31.14 -0.29
CA ALA A 37 -18.92 -30.77 -0.14
C ALA A 37 -19.02 -29.40 0.53
N TYR A 38 -20.03 -28.62 0.18
CA TYR A 38 -20.34 -27.32 0.73
C TYR A 38 -21.51 -27.40 1.71
N PHE A 39 -21.45 -26.54 2.74
CA PHE A 39 -22.47 -26.48 3.80
C PHE A 39 -22.87 -25.02 4.01
N THR A 40 -24.20 -24.82 4.17
CA THR A 40 -24.75 -23.50 4.51
C THR A 40 -24.23 -22.98 5.86
N PRO A 41 -24.43 -21.69 6.20
CA PRO A 41 -24.16 -21.18 7.54
C PRO A 41 -24.86 -21.98 8.66
N GLY A 42 -26.06 -22.52 8.39
CA GLY A 42 -26.80 -23.38 9.32
C GLY A 42 -26.28 -24.83 9.40
N GLY A 43 -25.24 -25.19 8.63
CA GLY A 43 -24.65 -26.54 8.65
C GLY A 43 -25.31 -27.55 7.72
N GLU A 44 -26.31 -27.17 6.93
CA GLU A 44 -26.97 -28.05 5.96
C GLU A 44 -26.11 -28.23 4.71
N ARG A 45 -26.12 -29.45 4.17
CA ARG A 45 -25.35 -29.73 2.95
C ARG A 45 -26.02 -29.12 1.72
N ILE A 46 -25.25 -28.35 0.95
CA ILE A 46 -25.71 -27.79 -0.33
C ILE A 46 -25.74 -28.89 -1.38
N THR A 47 -26.91 -29.09 -2.00
CA THR A 47 -27.16 -30.08 -3.06
C THR A 47 -27.49 -29.42 -4.40
N CYS A 48 -27.85 -28.15 -4.40
CA CYS A 48 -28.14 -27.39 -5.63
C CYS A 48 -26.90 -27.34 -6.52
N ARG A 49 -27.02 -27.83 -7.75
CA ARG A 49 -25.93 -27.95 -8.70
C ARG A 49 -25.37 -26.59 -9.10
N ASP A 50 -26.24 -25.64 -9.38
CA ASP A 50 -25.86 -24.30 -9.80
C ASP A 50 -25.01 -23.58 -8.73
N GLU A 51 -25.41 -23.75 -7.45
CA GLU A 51 -24.68 -23.18 -6.33
C GLU A 51 -23.32 -23.85 -6.12
N ILE A 52 -23.24 -25.18 -6.24
CA ILE A 52 -21.98 -25.92 -6.18
C ILE A 52 -21.04 -25.46 -7.30
N ASP A 53 -21.54 -25.27 -8.52
CA ASP A 53 -20.76 -24.82 -9.66
C ASP A 53 -20.33 -23.37 -9.50
N ARG A 54 -21.15 -22.50 -8.89
CA ARG A 54 -20.76 -21.13 -8.50
C ARG A 54 -19.58 -21.15 -7.53
N LEU A 55 -19.66 -21.93 -6.46
CA LEU A 55 -18.63 -22.04 -5.43
C LEU A 55 -17.31 -22.64 -5.99
N ASN A 56 -17.41 -23.62 -6.87
CA ASN A 56 -16.27 -24.22 -7.55
C ASN A 56 -15.55 -23.20 -8.47
N ARG A 57 -16.31 -22.35 -9.18
CA ARG A 57 -15.75 -21.29 -10.04
C ARG A 57 -14.92 -20.24 -9.29
N ILE A 58 -15.13 -20.06 -7.97
CA ILE A 58 -14.29 -19.20 -7.14
C ILE A 58 -12.84 -19.70 -7.08
N ALA A 59 -12.62 -20.99 -7.37
CA ALA A 59 -11.32 -21.64 -7.49
C ALA A 59 -10.42 -21.45 -6.25
N LEU A 60 -11.00 -21.60 -5.05
CA LEU A 60 -10.21 -21.60 -3.82
C LEU A 60 -9.42 -22.92 -3.74
N PRO A 61 -8.07 -22.90 -3.59
CA PRO A 61 -7.25 -24.11 -3.66
C PRO A 61 -7.75 -25.22 -2.72
N PRO A 62 -7.73 -26.49 -3.16
CA PRO A 62 -8.16 -27.62 -2.31
C PRO A 62 -7.38 -27.77 -1.02
N ALA A 63 -6.08 -27.41 -1.03
CA ALA A 63 -5.18 -27.49 0.12
C ALA A 63 -5.47 -26.46 1.21
N TYR A 64 -6.37 -25.48 0.97
CA TYR A 64 -6.72 -24.48 1.97
C TYR A 64 -7.65 -25.04 3.03
N ARG A 65 -7.41 -24.63 4.29
CA ARG A 65 -8.20 -25.02 5.46
C ARG A 65 -9.11 -23.87 5.88
N ASP A 66 -10.11 -24.16 6.71
CA ASP A 66 -11.04 -23.19 7.30
C ASP A 66 -11.58 -22.23 6.24
N CYS A 67 -12.09 -22.82 5.17
CA CYS A 67 -12.61 -22.10 4.02
C CYS A 67 -13.97 -21.49 4.32
N TRP A 68 -14.09 -20.21 4.10
CA TRP A 68 -15.33 -19.43 4.14
C TRP A 68 -15.66 -18.94 2.73
N PHE A 69 -16.92 -19.05 2.33
CA PHE A 69 -17.44 -18.54 1.06
C PHE A 69 -18.65 -17.66 1.33
N SER A 70 -18.75 -16.56 0.59
CA SER A 70 -19.93 -15.70 0.65
C SER A 70 -21.18 -16.43 0.15
N PRO A 71 -22.30 -16.36 0.90
CA PRO A 71 -23.60 -16.80 0.40
C PRO A 71 -24.11 -15.97 -0.78
N ARG A 72 -23.59 -14.73 -0.92
CA ARG A 72 -24.00 -13.77 -1.96
C ARG A 72 -23.06 -13.81 -3.15
N PRO A 73 -23.57 -13.98 -4.40
CA PRO A 73 -22.75 -13.95 -5.60
C PRO A 73 -22.19 -12.57 -5.93
N ASP A 74 -22.89 -11.50 -5.51
CA ASP A 74 -22.53 -10.10 -5.68
C ASP A 74 -21.66 -9.52 -4.53
N ALA A 75 -21.07 -10.40 -3.71
CA ALA A 75 -20.19 -9.95 -2.63
C ALA A 75 -18.85 -9.46 -3.16
N HIS A 76 -18.32 -8.35 -2.60
CA HIS A 76 -16.98 -7.86 -2.91
C HIS A 76 -15.90 -8.91 -2.60
N LEU A 77 -16.09 -9.71 -1.54
CA LEU A 77 -15.25 -10.82 -1.14
C LEU A 77 -16.00 -12.13 -1.31
N LEU A 78 -15.58 -12.97 -2.24
CA LEU A 78 -16.25 -14.21 -2.58
C LEU A 78 -15.87 -15.38 -1.66
N ALA A 79 -14.59 -15.43 -1.22
CA ALA A 79 -14.13 -16.48 -0.31
C ALA A 79 -12.80 -16.11 0.34
N PHE A 80 -12.49 -16.80 1.45
CA PHE A 80 -11.14 -16.89 1.97
C PHE A 80 -10.85 -18.29 2.52
N GLY A 81 -9.59 -18.59 2.74
CA GLY A 81 -9.13 -19.80 3.40
C GLY A 81 -7.67 -19.65 3.84
N PHE A 82 -7.18 -20.59 4.62
CA PHE A 82 -5.83 -20.57 5.14
C PHE A 82 -4.94 -21.54 4.36
N ASP A 83 -3.81 -21.05 3.86
CA ASP A 83 -2.81 -21.88 3.18
C ASP A 83 -2.03 -22.79 4.16
N ALA A 84 -1.15 -23.64 3.64
CA ALA A 84 -0.35 -24.56 4.43
C ALA A 84 0.56 -23.89 5.48
N ARG A 85 0.81 -22.57 5.34
CA ARG A 85 1.57 -21.75 6.28
C ARG A 85 0.69 -20.98 7.26
N GLY A 86 -0.62 -21.27 7.32
CA GLY A 86 -1.58 -20.57 8.17
C GLY A 86 -1.89 -19.13 7.74
N ARG A 87 -1.57 -18.74 6.51
CA ARG A 87 -1.83 -17.41 6.01
C ARG A 87 -3.22 -17.34 5.40
N LYS A 88 -4.04 -16.35 5.84
CA LYS A 88 -5.36 -16.08 5.27
C LYS A 88 -5.22 -15.56 3.85
N GLN A 89 -5.83 -16.23 2.88
CA GLN A 89 -5.81 -15.92 1.45
C GLN A 89 -7.22 -15.59 1.00
N TYR A 90 -7.39 -14.49 0.27
CA TYR A 90 -8.67 -13.96 -0.13
C TYR A 90 -8.95 -14.14 -1.61
N ARG A 91 -10.22 -14.35 -1.97
CA ARG A 91 -10.77 -14.35 -3.33
C ARG A 91 -11.81 -13.26 -3.44
N TYR A 92 -11.41 -12.14 -4.00
CA TYR A 92 -12.30 -11.01 -4.26
C TYR A 92 -13.07 -11.22 -5.57
N HIS A 93 -14.22 -10.57 -5.68
CA HIS A 93 -14.96 -10.48 -6.93
C HIS A 93 -14.08 -9.88 -8.04
N PRO A 94 -14.14 -10.38 -9.29
CA PRO A 94 -13.36 -9.81 -10.39
C PRO A 94 -13.56 -8.29 -10.51
N ASP A 95 -14.82 -7.84 -10.61
CA ASP A 95 -15.15 -6.42 -10.74
C ASP A 95 -14.58 -5.58 -9.59
N TRP A 96 -14.62 -6.09 -8.34
CA TRP A 96 -14.01 -5.43 -7.20
C TRP A 96 -12.49 -5.25 -7.35
N ARG A 97 -11.83 -6.24 -7.92
CA ARG A 97 -10.36 -6.16 -8.16
C ARG A 97 -10.05 -5.10 -9.20
N ASP A 98 -10.81 -5.08 -10.29
CA ASP A 98 -10.58 -4.14 -11.40
C ASP A 98 -10.90 -2.71 -10.97
N GLU A 99 -12.01 -2.48 -10.25
CA GLU A 99 -12.35 -1.19 -9.67
C GLU A 99 -11.33 -0.71 -8.61
N SER A 100 -10.93 -1.60 -7.71
CA SER A 100 -9.91 -1.28 -6.69
C SER A 100 -8.54 -0.96 -7.31
N GLU A 101 -8.19 -1.62 -8.42
CA GLU A 101 -6.98 -1.32 -9.19
C GLU A 101 -7.10 0.01 -9.95
N ALA A 102 -8.27 0.33 -10.53
CA ALA A 102 -8.52 1.61 -11.20
C ALA A 102 -8.50 2.78 -10.21
N ARG A 103 -9.27 2.67 -9.11
CA ARG A 103 -9.34 3.69 -8.06
C ARG A 103 -7.97 4.07 -7.49
N LYS A 104 -7.09 3.10 -7.34
CA LYS A 104 -5.73 3.33 -6.86
C LYS A 104 -4.97 4.33 -7.73
N PHE A 105 -5.13 4.26 -9.05
CA PHE A 105 -4.48 5.17 -9.99
C PHE A 105 -5.21 6.51 -10.09
N GLU A 106 -6.52 6.53 -9.98
CA GLU A 106 -7.32 7.77 -9.89
C GLU A 106 -6.90 8.62 -8.69
N LEU A 107 -6.55 7.99 -7.57
CA LEU A 107 -6.05 8.67 -6.38
C LEU A 107 -4.59 9.15 -6.49
N CYS A 108 -3.86 8.83 -7.58
CA CYS A 108 -2.44 9.17 -7.69
C CYS A 108 -2.21 10.69 -7.74
N ALA A 109 -2.92 11.40 -8.62
CA ALA A 109 -2.79 12.86 -8.73
C ALA A 109 -3.38 13.60 -7.50
N PRO A 110 -4.59 13.28 -6.99
CA PRO A 110 -5.09 13.84 -5.72
C PRO A 110 -4.11 13.65 -4.55
N PHE A 111 -3.48 12.47 -4.44
CA PHE A 111 -2.45 12.22 -3.43
C PHE A 111 -1.25 13.16 -3.58
N GLY A 112 -0.74 13.32 -4.81
CA GLY A 112 0.34 14.25 -5.10
C GLY A 112 0.01 15.70 -4.77
N CYS A 113 -1.23 16.14 -5.05
CA CYS A 113 -1.73 17.47 -4.69
C CYS A 113 -1.81 17.69 -3.17
N ALA A 114 -2.10 16.64 -2.40
CA ALA A 114 -2.21 16.71 -0.94
C ALA A 114 -0.85 16.57 -0.22
N LEU A 115 0.20 16.06 -0.89
CA LEU A 115 1.53 15.87 -0.30
C LEU A 115 2.14 17.13 0.34
N PRO A 116 2.02 18.36 -0.23
CA PRO A 116 2.57 19.55 0.42
C PRO A 116 2.03 19.77 1.84
N ARG A 117 0.73 19.55 2.06
CA ARG A 117 0.11 19.65 3.38
C ARG A 117 0.63 18.58 4.33
N LEU A 118 0.76 17.34 3.84
CA LEU A 118 1.29 16.24 4.65
C LEU A 118 2.75 16.49 5.04
N ARG A 119 3.61 16.86 4.07
CA ARG A 119 5.03 17.08 4.31
C ARG A 119 5.27 18.26 5.25
N ALA A 120 4.43 19.30 5.20
CA ALA A 120 4.47 20.41 6.14
C ALA A 120 4.17 19.93 7.56
N ARG A 121 3.05 19.22 7.77
CA ARG A 121 2.68 18.66 9.08
C ARG A 121 3.75 17.70 9.61
N VAL A 122 4.27 16.80 8.76
CA VAL A 122 5.34 15.86 9.15
C VAL A 122 6.59 16.60 9.60
N ALA A 123 6.97 17.68 8.92
CA ALA A 123 8.13 18.49 9.32
C ALA A 123 7.91 19.14 10.69
N ASP A 124 6.72 19.73 10.91
CA ASP A 124 6.36 20.38 12.18
C ASP A 124 6.34 19.35 13.34
N ASP A 125 5.71 18.19 13.15
CA ASP A 125 5.63 17.14 14.17
C ASP A 125 7.01 16.54 14.51
N ILE A 126 7.89 16.38 13.52
CA ILE A 126 9.27 15.89 13.72
C ILE A 126 10.14 16.90 14.49
N GLU A 127 9.95 18.18 14.29
CA GLU A 127 10.73 19.24 14.97
C GLU A 127 10.34 19.43 16.44
N GLY A 128 9.19 18.93 16.89
CA GLY A 128 8.67 19.06 18.24
C GLY A 128 9.61 18.59 19.37
N ARG A 129 9.19 18.74 20.62
CA ARG A 129 9.91 18.24 21.82
C ARG A 129 9.32 16.91 22.29
N GLY A 130 10.10 16.14 23.03
CA GLY A 130 9.65 14.85 23.58
C GLY A 130 9.50 13.76 22.53
N LEU A 131 8.70 12.74 22.83
CA LEU A 131 8.29 11.64 21.93
C LEU A 131 6.77 11.45 21.99
N PRO A 132 5.97 12.47 21.68
CA PRO A 132 4.52 12.29 21.58
C PRO A 132 4.18 11.35 20.43
N ARG A 133 2.96 10.82 20.46
CA ARG A 133 2.44 9.87 19.46
C ARG A 133 2.57 10.41 18.04
N GLU A 134 2.22 11.66 17.79
CA GLU A 134 2.26 12.32 16.48
C GLU A 134 3.67 12.33 15.91
N ARG A 135 4.68 12.58 16.74
CA ARG A 135 6.09 12.60 16.31
C ARG A 135 6.58 11.23 15.90
N ALA A 136 6.19 10.19 16.61
CA ALA A 136 6.54 8.82 16.25
C ALA A 136 5.87 8.42 14.91
N ILE A 137 4.59 8.78 14.72
CA ILE A 137 3.86 8.54 13.47
C ILE A 137 4.48 9.36 12.32
N ALA A 138 4.76 10.64 12.52
CA ALA A 138 5.39 11.50 11.53
C ALA A 138 6.76 10.96 11.07
N SER A 139 7.52 10.35 11.99
CA SER A 139 8.78 9.67 11.66
C SER A 139 8.58 8.48 10.73
N VAL A 140 7.53 7.68 10.95
CA VAL A 140 7.15 6.58 10.05
C VAL A 140 6.68 7.11 8.70
N VAL A 141 5.86 8.16 8.67
CA VAL A 141 5.35 8.78 7.44
C VAL A 141 6.51 9.37 6.60
N SER A 142 7.46 10.05 7.25
CA SER A 142 8.68 10.54 6.59
C SER A 142 9.46 9.41 5.92
N LEU A 143 9.57 8.25 6.58
CA LEU A 143 10.24 7.07 6.02
C LEU A 143 9.45 6.44 4.86
N LEU A 144 8.12 6.46 4.91
CA LEU A 144 7.27 5.99 3.80
C LEU A 144 7.40 6.87 2.56
N ASP A 145 7.45 8.19 2.76
CA ASP A 145 7.57 9.18 1.68
C ASP A 145 8.94 9.09 0.99
N THR A 146 10.03 8.99 1.75
CA THR A 146 11.38 8.97 1.20
C THR A 146 11.82 7.58 0.73
N GLY A 147 11.46 6.52 1.46
CA GLY A 147 11.92 5.16 1.22
C GLY A 147 10.99 4.29 0.37
N ALA A 148 9.79 4.75 0.06
CA ALA A 148 8.75 4.00 -0.67
C ALA A 148 8.54 2.56 -0.18
N ILE A 149 8.82 2.28 1.09
CA ILE A 149 8.68 0.96 1.71
C ILE A 149 7.23 0.65 2.06
N ARG A 150 6.95 -0.59 2.41
CA ARG A 150 5.61 -0.99 2.90
C ARG A 150 5.44 -0.57 4.35
N VAL A 151 4.20 -0.22 4.73
CA VAL A 151 3.90 0.20 6.11
C VAL A 151 4.24 -0.88 7.13
N GLY A 152 3.99 -2.14 6.84
CA GLY A 152 4.20 -3.28 7.77
C GLY A 152 2.89 -3.77 8.38
N ASN A 153 2.94 -4.99 8.91
CA ASN A 153 1.87 -5.62 9.67
C ASN A 153 2.51 -6.59 10.68
N GLU A 154 2.19 -6.46 11.95
CA GLU A 154 2.87 -7.18 13.04
C GLU A 154 2.62 -8.69 12.98
N ALA A 155 1.39 -9.13 12.69
CA ALA A 155 1.09 -10.56 12.56
C ALA A 155 1.91 -11.20 11.42
N TYR A 156 2.03 -10.47 10.30
CA TYR A 156 2.85 -10.91 9.17
C TYR A 156 4.35 -10.90 9.49
N ALA A 157 4.83 -9.90 10.23
CA ALA A 157 6.23 -9.81 10.63
C ALA A 157 6.63 -10.97 11.59
N LYS A 158 5.75 -11.32 12.54
CA LYS A 158 5.94 -12.48 13.42
C LYS A 158 6.00 -13.80 12.65
N ALA A 159 5.04 -14.01 11.73
CA ALA A 159 4.93 -15.27 11.00
C ALA A 159 6.03 -15.46 9.93
N ASN A 160 6.45 -14.40 9.24
CA ASN A 160 7.30 -14.51 8.05
C ASN A 160 8.68 -13.84 8.19
N LYS A 161 9.00 -13.26 9.33
CA LYS A 161 10.26 -12.51 9.56
C LYS A 161 10.50 -11.43 8.50
N SER A 162 9.40 -10.82 7.98
CA SER A 162 9.41 -9.80 6.96
C SER A 162 8.83 -8.51 7.51
N PHE A 163 9.57 -7.41 7.37
CA PHE A 163 9.29 -6.15 8.05
C PHE A 163 8.87 -5.05 7.08
N GLY A 164 8.19 -4.04 7.61
CA GLY A 164 7.87 -2.77 6.98
C GLY A 164 7.99 -1.65 8.01
N ALA A 165 7.73 -0.40 7.64
CA ALA A 165 8.04 0.78 8.45
C ALA A 165 7.63 0.65 9.93
N THR A 166 6.37 0.33 10.23
CA THR A 166 5.86 0.20 11.61
C THR A 166 6.37 -1.03 12.36
N THR A 167 6.87 -2.03 11.64
CA THR A 167 7.35 -3.29 12.26
C THR A 167 8.87 -3.39 12.30
N LEU A 168 9.60 -2.34 11.92
CA LEU A 168 11.03 -2.27 12.08
C LEU A 168 11.40 -2.44 13.56
N ARG A 169 12.57 -3.08 13.79
CA ARG A 169 13.12 -3.30 15.13
C ARG A 169 14.36 -2.43 15.30
N THR A 170 14.70 -2.09 16.54
CA THR A 170 15.90 -1.31 16.89
C THR A 170 17.16 -1.83 16.21
N ARG A 171 17.35 -3.16 16.14
CA ARG A 171 18.48 -3.81 15.46
C ARG A 171 18.54 -3.58 13.93
N HIS A 172 17.47 -3.09 13.31
CA HIS A 172 17.46 -2.77 11.88
C HIS A 172 18.00 -1.38 11.57
N ALA A 173 18.17 -0.54 12.59
CA ALA A 173 18.62 0.83 12.46
C ALA A 173 20.03 0.99 12.98
N ARG A 174 20.91 1.56 12.16
CA ARG A 174 22.28 1.91 12.49
C ARG A 174 22.47 3.41 12.32
N LEU A 175 22.92 4.05 13.39
CA LEU A 175 23.20 5.48 13.42
C LEU A 175 24.71 5.67 13.42
N GLU A 176 25.26 6.13 12.30
CA GLU A 176 26.70 6.37 12.15
C GLU A 176 26.95 7.71 11.47
N ARG A 177 27.87 8.49 12.02
CA ARG A 177 28.38 9.76 11.46
C ARG A 177 27.25 10.72 10.98
N GLY A 178 26.15 10.78 11.74
CA GLY A 178 25.02 11.65 11.39
C GLY A 178 24.11 11.12 10.28
N ARG A 179 24.22 9.86 9.92
CA ARG A 179 23.34 9.15 8.98
C ARG A 179 22.59 8.02 9.66
N LEU A 180 21.36 7.79 9.25
CA LEU A 180 20.57 6.64 9.64
C LEU A 180 20.54 5.65 8.49
N GLN A 181 21.06 4.45 8.70
CA GLN A 181 20.90 3.34 7.78
C GLN A 181 19.90 2.33 8.34
N LEU A 182 18.88 2.00 7.55
CA LEU A 182 17.92 0.97 7.85
C LEU A 182 18.21 -0.27 6.98
N LYS A 183 18.46 -1.43 7.63
CA LYS A 183 18.74 -2.69 6.93
C LYS A 183 17.81 -3.78 7.44
N PHE A 184 16.90 -4.26 6.58
CA PHE A 184 15.89 -5.24 6.98
C PHE A 184 15.41 -6.11 5.82
N ARG A 185 14.80 -7.26 6.13
CA ARG A 185 14.14 -8.10 5.14
C ARG A 185 12.67 -7.70 5.01
N GLY A 186 12.28 -7.26 3.82
CA GLY A 186 10.89 -6.93 3.47
C GLY A 186 10.12 -8.11 2.90
N LYS A 187 9.01 -7.83 2.25
CA LYS A 187 8.14 -8.84 1.62
C LYS A 187 8.93 -9.76 0.68
N SER A 188 8.64 -11.07 0.77
CA SER A 188 9.33 -12.13 0.02
C SER A 188 10.81 -12.26 0.36
N GLY A 189 11.24 -11.82 1.55
CA GLY A 189 12.61 -11.95 2.04
C GLY A 189 13.62 -11.00 1.38
N LYS A 190 13.19 -10.08 0.51
CA LYS A 190 14.08 -9.11 -0.14
C LYS A 190 14.75 -8.21 0.89
N LEU A 191 16.06 -8.04 0.76
CA LEU A 191 16.83 -7.12 1.58
C LEU A 191 16.59 -5.68 1.12
N HIS A 192 16.23 -4.82 2.06
CA HIS A 192 16.16 -3.38 1.89
C HIS A 192 17.30 -2.73 2.67
N VAL A 193 17.97 -1.79 2.03
CA VAL A 193 18.94 -0.87 2.64
C VAL A 193 18.49 0.54 2.29
N ILE A 194 18.22 1.36 3.29
CA ILE A 194 17.73 2.73 3.13
C ILE A 194 18.64 3.64 3.95
N ASP A 195 19.23 4.60 3.30
CA ASP A 195 20.01 5.63 3.95
C ASP A 195 19.16 6.90 4.07
N CYS A 196 19.12 7.46 5.27
CA CYS A 196 18.39 8.69 5.59
C CYS A 196 19.36 9.69 6.21
N ASP A 197 19.34 10.90 5.69
CA ASP A 197 20.15 12.01 6.14
C ASP A 197 19.36 13.14 6.81
N SER A 198 18.04 12.98 6.96
CA SER A 198 17.15 13.93 7.64
C SER A 198 17.55 14.10 9.11
N PRO A 199 18.05 15.27 9.55
CA PRO A 199 18.48 15.46 10.93
C PRO A 199 17.35 15.27 11.94
N GLY A 200 16.11 15.70 11.58
CA GLY A 200 14.92 15.53 12.41
C GLY A 200 14.60 14.07 12.64
N LEU A 201 14.52 13.26 11.56
CA LEU A 201 14.27 11.83 11.66
C LEU A 201 15.36 11.10 12.45
N ILE A 202 16.63 11.45 12.22
CA ILE A 202 17.77 10.88 12.95
C ILE A 202 17.67 11.15 14.46
N ARG A 203 17.30 12.38 14.86
CA ARG A 203 17.09 12.74 16.28
C ARG A 203 15.93 11.92 16.89
N CYS A 204 14.84 11.76 16.14
CA CYS A 204 13.69 10.95 16.60
C CYS A 204 14.08 9.48 16.79
N VAL A 205 14.71 8.88 15.78
CA VAL A 205 15.13 7.46 15.84
C VAL A 205 16.10 7.23 17.00
N ARG A 206 17.06 8.12 17.23
CA ARG A 206 18.00 8.00 18.37
C ARG A 206 17.24 7.91 19.70
N ARG A 207 16.30 8.84 19.93
CA ARG A 207 15.50 8.85 21.18
C ARG A 207 14.62 7.61 21.32
N MET A 208 14.04 7.13 20.20
CA MET A 208 13.22 5.92 20.23
C MET A 208 14.04 4.67 20.48
N GLN A 209 15.31 4.62 20.07
CA GLN A 209 16.22 3.52 20.39
C GLN A 209 16.57 3.43 21.88
N ASP A 210 16.49 4.53 22.62
CA ASP A 210 16.73 4.59 24.06
C ASP A 210 15.53 4.07 24.87
N LEU A 211 14.36 3.91 24.25
CA LEU A 211 13.18 3.35 24.91
C LEU A 211 13.25 1.82 25.01
N PRO A 212 12.67 1.23 26.06
CA PRO A 212 12.60 -0.21 26.19
C PRO A 212 11.75 -0.83 25.06
N GLY A 213 11.99 -2.12 24.76
CA GLY A 213 11.26 -2.85 23.72
C GLY A 213 12.07 -3.08 22.45
N GLN A 214 11.43 -3.73 21.48
CA GLN A 214 12.09 -4.13 20.24
C GLN A 214 11.72 -3.28 19.02
N HIS A 215 10.62 -2.52 19.10
CA HIS A 215 10.15 -1.71 17.99
C HIS A 215 11.02 -0.46 17.82
N LEU A 216 11.31 -0.12 16.56
CA LEU A 216 12.08 1.08 16.26
C LEU A 216 11.22 2.34 16.42
N PHE A 217 9.96 2.28 15.95
CA PHE A 217 9.03 3.40 16.01
C PHE A 217 7.99 3.15 17.10
N GLN A 218 8.14 3.88 18.18
CA GLN A 218 7.29 3.82 19.36
C GLN A 218 7.23 5.19 20.05
N TYR A 219 6.21 5.42 20.83
CA TYR A 219 6.01 6.63 21.63
C TYR A 219 5.71 6.24 23.08
N LEU A 220 5.72 7.20 23.98
CA LEU A 220 5.29 6.99 25.35
C LEU A 220 3.82 7.40 25.47
N ASP A 221 3.00 6.52 26.05
CA ASP A 221 1.62 6.85 26.41
C ASP A 221 1.56 7.74 27.67
N ASP A 222 0.34 8.02 28.16
CA ASP A 222 0.11 8.89 29.32
C ASP A 222 0.69 8.31 30.62
N ASP A 223 0.86 6.98 30.69
CA ASP A 223 1.47 6.27 31.81
C ASP A 223 3.01 6.17 31.69
N GLY A 224 3.56 6.66 30.58
CA GLY A 224 5.00 6.60 30.28
C GLY A 224 5.46 5.27 29.70
N GLU A 225 4.54 4.38 29.32
CA GLU A 225 4.86 3.08 28.74
C GLU A 225 5.07 3.18 27.22
N PRO A 226 6.04 2.41 26.64
CA PRO A 226 6.33 2.46 25.23
C PRO A 226 5.29 1.72 24.39
N VAL A 227 4.60 2.43 23.52
CA VAL A 227 3.58 1.92 22.60
C VAL A 227 4.09 1.94 21.16
N PRO A 228 4.10 0.80 20.44
CA PRO A 228 4.51 0.76 19.03
C PRO A 228 3.53 1.47 18.12
N VAL A 229 4.04 2.23 17.14
CA VAL A 229 3.24 2.79 16.06
C VAL A 229 2.69 1.67 15.18
N THR A 230 1.39 1.68 14.92
CA THR A 230 0.70 0.69 14.08
C THR A 230 0.40 1.23 12.67
N SER A 231 0.07 0.34 11.74
CA SER A 231 -0.41 0.75 10.42
C SER A 231 -1.76 1.49 10.47
N GLY A 232 -2.56 1.23 11.51
CA GLY A 232 -3.81 1.97 11.79
C GLY A 232 -3.53 3.42 12.13
N ASP A 233 -2.56 3.69 13.01
CA ASP A 233 -2.13 5.04 13.40
C ASP A 233 -1.64 5.84 12.19
N VAL A 234 -0.80 5.22 11.36
CA VAL A 234 -0.30 5.85 10.13
C VAL A 234 -1.45 6.23 9.20
N ASN A 235 -2.38 5.32 8.94
CA ASN A 235 -3.51 5.60 8.04
C ASN A 235 -4.48 6.65 8.64
N ALA A 236 -4.68 6.68 9.96
CA ALA A 236 -5.46 7.72 10.63
C ALA A 236 -4.81 9.10 10.45
N TYR A 237 -3.52 9.20 10.72
CA TYR A 237 -2.74 10.43 10.51
C TYR A 237 -2.82 10.96 9.07
N LEU A 238 -2.76 10.05 8.07
CA LEU A 238 -2.90 10.44 6.66
C LEU A 238 -4.29 11.01 6.37
N ARG A 239 -5.37 10.33 6.82
CA ARG A 239 -6.75 10.81 6.63
C ARG A 239 -7.00 12.16 7.28
N GLU A 240 -6.58 12.33 8.52
CA GLU A 240 -6.70 13.61 9.24
C GLU A 240 -5.98 14.75 8.52
N THR A 241 -4.79 14.47 7.98
CA THR A 241 -3.97 15.50 7.35
C THR A 241 -4.41 15.82 5.93
N MET A 242 -4.73 14.81 5.15
CA MET A 242 -4.98 14.95 3.72
C MET A 242 -6.47 15.06 3.36
N GLY A 243 -7.37 14.65 4.27
CA GLY A 243 -8.83 14.81 4.12
C GLY A 243 -9.50 13.83 3.16
N GLU A 244 -8.81 12.75 2.77
CA GLU A 244 -9.28 11.73 1.83
C GLU A 244 -8.90 10.33 2.34
N ASP A 245 -9.48 9.28 1.77
CA ASP A 245 -9.18 7.88 2.09
C ASP A 245 -7.79 7.42 1.62
N PHE A 246 -6.78 8.27 1.84
CA PHE A 246 -5.41 7.91 1.55
C PHE A 246 -4.83 6.95 2.59
N THR A 247 -3.98 6.08 2.11
CA THR A 247 -3.28 5.08 2.92
C THR A 247 -1.78 5.08 2.61
N ALA A 248 -1.00 4.46 3.46
CA ALA A 248 0.44 4.27 3.24
C ALA A 248 0.79 3.60 1.88
N ARG A 249 -0.16 2.92 1.24
CA ARG A 249 0.03 2.33 -0.09
C ARG A 249 0.17 3.39 -1.19
N ASN A 250 -0.46 4.55 -1.04
CA ASN A 250 -0.45 5.62 -2.04
C ASN A 250 0.96 6.19 -2.25
N PHE A 251 1.82 6.25 -1.22
CA PHE A 251 3.22 6.63 -1.38
C PHE A 251 3.93 5.81 -2.46
N ARG A 252 3.73 4.48 -2.46
CA ARG A 252 4.40 3.60 -3.42
C ARG A 252 3.91 3.78 -4.86
N THR A 253 2.62 4.07 -5.04
CA THR A 253 2.06 4.39 -6.37
C THR A 253 2.57 5.75 -6.85
N TRP A 254 2.59 6.75 -5.97
CA TRP A 254 3.12 8.07 -6.27
C TRP A 254 4.60 8.02 -6.63
N THR A 255 5.44 7.47 -5.75
CA THR A 255 6.89 7.38 -5.97
C THR A 255 7.24 6.59 -7.24
N ALA A 256 6.56 5.46 -7.49
CA ALA A 256 6.76 4.68 -8.70
C ALA A 256 6.44 5.47 -9.96
N SER A 257 5.33 6.21 -9.95
CA SER A 257 4.89 7.02 -11.08
C SER A 257 5.79 8.23 -11.30
N ALA A 258 6.20 8.90 -10.21
CA ALA A 258 7.12 10.04 -10.27
C ALA A 258 8.52 9.63 -10.76
N LEU A 259 9.05 8.50 -10.26
CA LEU A 259 10.33 7.96 -10.71
C LEU A 259 10.27 7.56 -12.19
N ALA A 260 9.25 6.80 -12.59
CA ALA A 260 9.05 6.42 -13.98
C ALA A 260 8.92 7.65 -14.89
N PHE A 261 8.10 8.62 -14.51
CA PHE A 261 7.92 9.86 -15.26
C PHE A 261 9.24 10.66 -15.38
N GLY A 262 10.02 10.76 -14.29
CA GLY A 262 11.32 11.41 -14.31
C GLY A 262 12.29 10.79 -15.31
N LEU A 263 12.35 9.46 -15.37
CA LEU A 263 13.18 8.71 -16.34
C LEU A 263 12.77 8.99 -17.79
N LEU A 264 11.47 9.24 -18.07
CA LEU A 264 11.01 9.55 -19.42
C LEU A 264 11.44 10.93 -19.93
N LEU A 265 11.95 11.78 -19.05
CA LEU A 265 12.45 13.12 -19.37
C LEU A 265 13.97 13.13 -19.60
N GLU A 266 14.63 11.98 -19.45
CA GLU A 266 16.07 11.85 -19.72
C GLU A 266 16.35 11.71 -21.23
N GLU A 267 17.53 12.20 -21.67
CA GLU A 267 18.00 12.04 -23.04
C GLU A 267 19.34 11.26 -23.04
N PRO A 268 19.44 10.14 -23.76
CA PRO A 268 18.38 9.52 -24.55
C PRO A 268 17.33 8.85 -23.67
N ARG A 269 16.08 8.92 -24.11
CA ARG A 269 14.93 8.36 -23.37
C ARG A 269 15.05 6.85 -23.21
N PRO A 270 15.01 6.32 -21.98
CA PRO A 270 15.16 4.89 -21.72
C PRO A 270 14.00 4.04 -22.30
N SER A 271 14.29 2.76 -22.55
CA SER A 271 13.27 1.78 -22.93
C SER A 271 12.30 1.49 -21.79
N LEU A 272 11.09 1.00 -22.11
CA LEU A 272 10.14 0.55 -21.10
C LEU A 272 10.75 -0.48 -20.13
N GLY A 273 11.59 -1.40 -20.64
CA GLY A 273 12.28 -2.38 -19.81
C GLY A 273 13.17 -1.71 -18.76
N ALA A 274 14.01 -0.77 -19.17
CA ALA A 274 14.90 -0.02 -18.27
C ALA A 274 14.11 0.77 -17.21
N VAL A 275 13.00 1.43 -17.59
CA VAL A 275 12.11 2.12 -16.65
C VAL A 275 11.55 1.15 -15.62
N LEU A 276 11.03 -0.02 -16.06
CA LEU A 276 10.46 -1.02 -15.16
C LEU A 276 11.51 -1.61 -14.21
N ASP A 277 12.72 -1.86 -14.68
CA ASP A 277 13.83 -2.38 -13.89
C ASP A 277 14.22 -1.38 -12.79
N THR A 278 14.43 -0.11 -13.15
CA THR A 278 14.79 0.95 -12.19
C THR A 278 13.71 1.11 -11.11
N VAL A 279 12.42 1.21 -11.51
CA VAL A 279 11.32 1.35 -10.56
C VAL A 279 11.17 0.10 -9.69
N SER A 280 11.34 -1.10 -10.27
CA SER A 280 11.22 -2.34 -9.51
C SER A 280 12.33 -2.51 -8.48
N GLN A 281 13.55 -2.11 -8.80
CA GLN A 281 14.68 -2.10 -7.87
C GLN A 281 14.40 -1.14 -6.71
N HIS A 282 13.99 0.09 -7.01
CA HIS A 282 13.67 1.10 -5.99
C HIS A 282 12.56 0.63 -5.03
N LEU A 283 11.48 0.05 -5.55
CA LEU A 283 10.36 -0.44 -4.74
C LEU A 283 10.63 -1.80 -4.07
N GLY A 284 11.69 -2.51 -4.40
CA GLY A 284 11.95 -3.87 -3.93
C GLY A 284 10.87 -4.87 -4.38
N ASN A 285 10.42 -4.80 -5.65
CA ASN A 285 9.47 -5.76 -6.23
C ASN A 285 9.98 -6.32 -7.57
N THR A 286 9.12 -6.93 -8.38
CA THR A 286 9.46 -7.38 -9.73
C THR A 286 8.97 -6.37 -10.78
N PRO A 287 9.59 -6.30 -11.98
CA PRO A 287 9.13 -5.44 -13.07
C PRO A 287 7.65 -5.63 -13.41
N ALA A 288 7.16 -6.87 -13.42
CA ALA A 288 5.77 -7.21 -13.66
C ALA A 288 4.82 -6.60 -12.59
N ILE A 289 5.23 -6.65 -11.31
CA ILE A 289 4.47 -6.04 -10.21
C ILE A 289 4.55 -4.51 -10.27
N ALA A 290 5.71 -3.93 -10.57
CA ALA A 290 5.86 -2.49 -10.75
C ALA A 290 4.91 -1.98 -11.83
N ARG A 291 4.93 -2.63 -13.01
CA ARG A 291 4.04 -2.32 -14.14
C ARG A 291 2.57 -2.43 -13.79
N LYS A 292 2.13 -3.54 -13.19
CA LYS A 292 0.71 -3.80 -12.94
C LYS A 292 0.16 -2.95 -11.79
N SER A 293 0.94 -2.73 -10.73
CA SER A 293 0.38 -2.31 -9.45
C SER A 293 0.86 -0.96 -8.93
N TYR A 294 1.87 -0.33 -9.54
CA TYR A 294 2.45 0.89 -8.99
C TYR A 294 2.63 2.03 -9.97
N ILE A 295 3.02 1.79 -11.21
CA ILE A 295 3.22 2.87 -12.19
C ILE A 295 1.86 3.25 -12.80
N HIS A 296 1.55 4.55 -12.81
CA HIS A 296 0.31 5.07 -13.38
C HIS A 296 0.17 4.70 -14.86
N PRO A 297 -1.03 4.26 -15.33
CA PRO A 297 -1.23 3.83 -16.72
C PRO A 297 -0.82 4.84 -17.78
N ALA A 298 -1.09 6.14 -17.57
CA ALA A 298 -0.67 7.21 -18.49
C ALA A 298 0.86 7.28 -18.63
N VAL A 299 1.62 7.10 -17.53
CA VAL A 299 3.08 7.07 -17.57
C VAL A 299 3.59 5.83 -18.30
N LEU A 300 2.92 4.68 -18.13
CA LEU A 300 3.25 3.47 -18.89
C LEU A 300 2.95 3.61 -20.39
N ALA A 301 1.83 4.25 -20.75
CA ALA A 301 1.49 4.54 -22.14
C ALA A 301 2.56 5.46 -22.76
N ALA A 302 2.94 6.52 -22.06
CA ALA A 302 4.03 7.39 -22.49
C ALA A 302 5.37 6.64 -22.63
N ALA A 303 5.70 5.71 -21.72
CA ALA A 303 6.91 4.88 -21.81
C ALA A 303 6.92 3.94 -23.02
N ARG A 304 5.75 3.51 -23.49
CA ARG A 304 5.60 2.69 -24.71
C ARG A 304 5.60 3.52 -25.99
N ARG A 305 5.57 4.86 -25.87
CA ARG A 305 5.34 5.77 -26.99
C ARG A 305 3.98 5.54 -27.67
N ASP A 306 2.99 5.24 -26.85
CA ASP A 306 1.61 5.02 -27.28
C ASP A 306 0.99 6.39 -27.64
N ASP A 307 0.35 6.50 -28.81
CA ASP A 307 -0.28 7.73 -29.29
C ASP A 307 -1.44 8.21 -28.40
N THR A 308 -1.98 7.33 -27.56
CA THR A 308 -3.01 7.68 -26.58
C THR A 308 -2.46 8.34 -25.31
N ALA A 309 -1.13 8.37 -25.13
CA ALA A 309 -0.51 8.97 -23.96
C ALA A 309 -0.57 10.51 -24.06
N PRO A 310 -0.78 11.20 -22.92
CA PRO A 310 -0.57 12.65 -22.88
C PRO A 310 0.86 13.00 -23.33
N PRO A 311 1.05 14.14 -24.02
CA PRO A 311 2.39 14.58 -24.40
C PRO A 311 3.23 14.87 -23.16
N LEU A 312 4.53 14.49 -23.22
CA LEU A 312 5.46 14.88 -22.17
C LEU A 312 5.64 16.42 -22.20
N PRO A 313 5.71 17.07 -21.05
CA PRO A 313 5.90 18.51 -21.00
C PRO A 313 7.28 18.91 -21.57
N ALA A 314 7.32 19.97 -22.37
CA ALA A 314 8.55 20.52 -22.94
C ALA A 314 9.51 21.06 -21.86
N GLY A 315 9.01 21.29 -20.64
CA GLY A 315 9.81 21.74 -19.51
C GLY A 315 9.12 21.43 -18.18
N LEU A 316 9.91 21.29 -17.13
CA LEU A 316 9.41 21.04 -15.80
C LEU A 316 9.09 22.34 -15.05
N PRO A 317 7.99 22.39 -14.28
CA PRO A 317 7.68 23.50 -13.39
C PRO A 317 8.81 23.79 -12.41
N ARG A 318 8.86 25.01 -11.89
CA ARG A 318 9.82 25.36 -10.82
C ARG A 318 9.57 24.50 -9.58
N ARG A 319 10.64 24.19 -8.83
CA ARG A 319 10.55 23.50 -7.54
C ARG A 319 9.66 24.29 -6.56
N GLY A 320 8.74 23.62 -5.88
CA GLY A 320 8.04 24.16 -4.72
C GLY A 320 8.77 23.84 -3.41
N LYS A 321 8.27 24.38 -2.29
CA LYS A 321 8.82 24.06 -0.96
C LYS A 321 8.74 22.56 -0.65
N TRP A 322 7.62 21.94 -1.00
CA TRP A 322 7.29 20.57 -0.63
C TRP A 322 7.18 19.59 -1.81
N LEU A 323 7.23 20.05 -3.04
CA LEU A 323 7.22 19.21 -4.25
C LEU A 323 8.40 19.55 -5.14
N GLY A 324 9.11 18.51 -5.57
CA GLY A 324 10.18 18.59 -6.56
C GLY A 324 9.66 18.95 -7.96
N ARG A 325 10.59 19.28 -8.87
CA ARG A 325 10.24 19.61 -10.27
C ARG A 325 9.56 18.45 -10.98
N VAL A 326 10.06 17.23 -10.81
CA VAL A 326 9.50 15.99 -11.41
C VAL A 326 8.11 15.71 -10.87
N GLU A 327 7.90 15.82 -9.56
CA GLU A 327 6.59 15.61 -8.93
C GLU A 327 5.56 16.62 -9.45
N ARG A 328 5.92 17.89 -9.56
CA ARG A 328 5.06 18.94 -10.15
C ARG A 328 4.79 18.71 -11.64
N GLY A 329 5.80 18.25 -12.36
CA GLY A 329 5.66 17.87 -13.78
C GLY A 329 4.71 16.69 -13.96
N LEU A 330 4.78 15.69 -13.07
CA LEU A 330 3.85 14.56 -13.07
C LEU A 330 2.40 15.02 -12.82
N LEU A 331 2.16 15.95 -11.91
CA LEU A 331 0.82 16.51 -11.70
C LEU A 331 0.27 17.15 -12.97
N VAL A 332 1.04 18.01 -13.62
CA VAL A 332 0.66 18.62 -14.91
C VAL A 332 0.40 17.55 -15.97
N PHE A 333 1.26 16.54 -16.06
CA PHE A 333 1.10 15.43 -17.01
C PHE A 333 -0.17 14.60 -16.75
N LEU A 334 -0.60 14.46 -15.50
CA LEU A 334 -1.82 13.76 -15.11
C LEU A 334 -3.09 14.67 -15.17
N GLY A 335 -2.97 15.92 -15.61
CA GLY A 335 -4.09 16.84 -15.80
C GLY A 335 -4.51 17.60 -14.53
N ASN A 336 -3.59 17.86 -13.60
CA ASN A 336 -3.78 18.62 -12.36
C ASN A 336 -2.82 19.80 -12.22
#